data_e5695e8535539971aa5d0b1209cba40b
#
_entry.id   e5695e8535539971aa5d0b1209cba40b
#
_cell.length_a   1.000
_cell.length_b   1.000
_cell.length_c   1.000
_cell.angle_alpha   90.00
_cell.angle_beta   90.00
_cell.angle_gamma   90.00
#
_symmetry.space_group_name_H-M   'P 1'
#
loop_
_entity.id
_entity.type
_entity.pdbx_description
1 polymer ?
#
loop_
_entity_poly.entity_id
_entity_poly.type
_entity_poly.pdbx_seq_one_letter_code
_entity_poly.pdbx_strand_id
1 'polypeptide(L)'
;FYHLFAELDILIDNRSGQPITEVSVGGFIPTAQVDFRTLSAKPVYGTPPSDVLAYCAVPDERYQVVLVPQRNDMTVRIRTEDGVDRMRTIHGAPLAYGESYKLRVALTSDARFELVLDGDIVDWGYAGSIGDDGNGDGTGGGEGSDPSTVLTYEGETYRIETINGKQWMTENLRYAPVGAVPYDDYFYPNDERNSVASLGLLYRYKTAVGGKLPKPNSTTVVQGICPDGWRVPTSAELAELAAVVPRDFFAKAGYYQPLDDYDYPPVFNSSKIYLISSTVLSDGRVNYLRLQGTSTTNIHALPVDRIAASLRCVKD
;
A
#
# COMPACT_ATOMS: atom_id res chain seq x y z
N PHE A 1 -4.41 0.70 -21.20
CA PHE A 1 -3.26 1.60 -21.05
C PHE A 1 -2.92 1.67 -19.57
N TYR A 2 -1.69 1.30 -19.20
CA TYR A 2 -1.20 1.46 -17.83
C TYR A 2 -0.46 2.80 -17.75
N HIS A 3 -0.84 3.65 -16.80
CA HIS A 3 -0.08 4.85 -16.51
C HIS A 3 1.10 4.50 -15.59
N LEU A 4 2.29 4.89 -16.00
CA LEU A 4 3.54 4.61 -15.26
C LEU A 4 3.83 5.63 -14.15
N PHE A 5 3.05 6.70 -14.08
CA PHE A 5 3.22 7.80 -13.15
C PHE A 5 2.00 7.95 -12.26
N ALA A 6 2.16 8.66 -11.15
CA ALA A 6 1.05 9.06 -10.29
C ALA A 6 0.48 10.40 -10.79
N GLU A 7 -0.82 10.54 -10.80
CA GLU A 7 -1.51 11.81 -11.05
C GLU A 7 -2.02 12.39 -9.73
N LEU A 8 -1.85 13.70 -9.55
CA LEU A 8 -2.44 14.44 -8.45
C LEU A 8 -3.36 15.52 -9.01
N ASP A 9 -4.65 15.42 -8.69
CA ASP A 9 -5.70 16.37 -9.04
C ASP A 9 -5.97 17.27 -7.83
N ILE A 10 -5.56 18.54 -7.91
CA ILE A 10 -5.65 19.51 -6.83
C ILE A 10 -6.88 20.38 -7.07
N LEU A 11 -7.88 20.22 -6.20
CA LEU A 11 -9.12 20.99 -6.23
C LEU A 11 -9.03 22.11 -5.19
N ILE A 12 -9.16 23.36 -5.62
CA ILE A 12 -8.95 24.51 -4.77
C ILE A 12 -10.27 25.29 -4.58
N ASP A 13 -10.67 25.48 -3.35
CA ASP A 13 -11.71 26.42 -2.95
C ASP A 13 -11.01 27.74 -2.58
N ASN A 14 -10.90 28.64 -3.57
CA ASN A 14 -10.19 29.89 -3.41
C ASN A 14 -11.08 30.97 -2.81
N ARG A 15 -11.03 31.14 -1.50
CA ARG A 15 -11.70 32.21 -0.73
C ARG A 15 -10.74 33.33 -0.34
N SER A 16 -9.54 33.37 -0.89
CA SER A 16 -8.54 34.40 -0.59
C SER A 16 -8.87 35.77 -1.19
N GLY A 17 -9.73 35.81 -2.18
CA GLY A 17 -10.05 37.02 -2.96
C GLY A 17 -8.92 37.42 -3.92
N GLN A 18 -7.90 36.62 -4.08
CA GLN A 18 -6.75 36.83 -4.99
C GLN A 18 -6.67 35.70 -6.01
N PRO A 19 -6.43 35.99 -7.30
CA PRO A 19 -6.21 34.96 -8.31
C PRO A 19 -4.96 34.12 -8.00
N ILE A 20 -5.01 32.83 -8.33
CA ILE A 20 -3.88 31.93 -8.21
C ILE A 20 -3.02 32.05 -9.47
N THR A 21 -1.74 32.36 -9.28
CA THR A 21 -0.77 32.52 -10.37
C THR A 21 0.06 31.26 -10.60
N GLU A 22 0.29 30.47 -9.54
CA GLU A 22 1.11 29.26 -9.61
C GLU A 22 0.68 28.23 -8.57
N VAL A 23 0.64 26.96 -8.98
CA VAL A 23 0.55 25.80 -8.08
C VAL A 23 1.71 24.88 -8.40
N SER A 24 2.45 24.48 -7.38
CA SER A 24 3.54 23.51 -7.52
C SER A 24 3.56 22.48 -6.40
N VAL A 25 4.15 21.33 -6.70
CA VAL A 25 4.28 20.20 -5.76
C VAL A 25 5.76 19.87 -5.65
N GLY A 26 6.31 19.99 -4.45
CA GLY A 26 7.71 19.73 -4.13
C GLY A 26 7.90 18.51 -3.23
N GLY A 27 9.18 18.20 -2.96
CA GLY A 27 9.58 17.08 -2.12
C GLY A 27 9.84 15.79 -2.89
N PHE A 28 9.64 15.78 -4.20
CA PHE A 28 9.80 14.60 -5.06
C PHE A 28 10.99 14.71 -6.00
N ILE A 29 11.60 13.56 -6.35
CA ILE A 29 12.56 13.43 -7.44
C ILE A 29 11.77 13.49 -8.74
N PRO A 30 11.98 14.52 -9.61
CA PRO A 30 11.13 14.74 -10.78
C PRO A 30 11.52 13.87 -11.98
N THR A 31 12.65 13.17 -11.92
CA THR A 31 13.17 12.34 -13.00
C THR A 31 12.96 10.86 -12.72
N ALA A 32 12.49 10.12 -13.73
CA ALA A 32 12.26 8.69 -13.65
C ALA A 32 13.09 7.91 -14.63
N GLN A 33 13.56 6.74 -14.20
CA GLN A 33 13.96 5.67 -15.10
C GLN A 33 12.74 4.81 -15.39
N VAL A 34 12.39 4.66 -16.67
CA VAL A 34 11.25 3.87 -17.13
C VAL A 34 11.75 2.55 -17.71
N ASP A 35 11.22 1.44 -17.24
CA ASP A 35 11.41 0.12 -17.83
C ASP A 35 10.12 -0.30 -18.55
N PHE A 36 10.17 -0.32 -19.88
CA PHE A 36 9.02 -0.69 -20.72
C PHE A 36 8.74 -2.19 -20.74
N ARG A 37 9.65 -3.03 -20.25
CA ARG A 37 9.43 -4.49 -20.14
C ARG A 37 8.59 -4.82 -18.92
N THR A 38 8.87 -4.15 -17.80
CA THR A 38 8.16 -4.33 -16.53
C THR A 38 7.03 -3.31 -16.35
N LEU A 39 6.88 -2.37 -17.27
CA LEU A 39 5.94 -1.25 -17.19
C LEU A 39 6.04 -0.54 -15.85
N SER A 40 7.25 -0.19 -15.44
CA SER A 40 7.50 0.49 -14.17
C SER A 40 8.30 1.78 -14.35
N ALA A 41 8.09 2.74 -13.46
CA ALA A 41 8.85 3.97 -13.37
C ALA A 41 9.43 4.10 -11.96
N LYS A 42 10.73 4.40 -11.85
CA LYS A 42 11.42 4.58 -10.58
C LYS A 42 12.12 5.92 -10.54
N PRO A 43 12.20 6.59 -9.37
CA PRO A 43 13.00 7.81 -9.24
C PRO A 43 14.47 7.55 -9.59
N VAL A 44 15.09 8.48 -10.28
CA VAL A 44 16.54 8.46 -10.49
C VAL A 44 17.23 8.99 -9.23
N TYR A 45 17.60 8.06 -8.35
CA TYR A 45 18.28 8.41 -7.10
C TYR A 45 19.59 9.15 -7.36
N GLY A 46 19.83 10.21 -6.56
CA GLY A 46 20.95 11.14 -6.74
C GLY A 46 20.56 12.43 -7.47
N THR A 47 19.38 12.50 -8.08
CA THR A 47 18.79 13.76 -8.51
C THR A 47 18.14 14.45 -7.31
N PRO A 48 18.43 15.74 -7.06
CA PRO A 48 17.81 16.45 -5.95
C PRO A 48 16.30 16.60 -6.18
N PRO A 49 15.48 16.55 -5.12
CA PRO A 49 14.07 16.90 -5.20
C PRO A 49 13.89 18.32 -5.71
N SER A 50 12.88 18.55 -6.50
CA SER A 50 12.50 19.88 -6.97
C SER A 50 11.00 20.03 -7.08
N ASP A 51 10.54 21.28 -7.13
CA ASP A 51 9.13 21.59 -7.34
C ASP A 51 8.75 21.28 -8.79
N VAL A 52 7.60 20.63 -8.96
CA VAL A 52 6.97 20.36 -10.25
C VAL A 52 5.75 21.25 -10.38
N LEU A 53 5.68 22.03 -11.44
CA LEU A 53 4.54 22.90 -11.71
C LEU A 53 3.32 22.08 -12.10
N ALA A 54 2.19 22.41 -11.50
CA ALA A 54 0.91 21.81 -11.86
C ALA A 54 0.30 22.52 -13.07
N TYR A 55 -0.28 21.75 -13.97
CA TYR A 55 -1.06 22.25 -15.08
C TYR A 55 -2.38 22.83 -14.58
N CYS A 56 -2.69 24.06 -14.97
CA CYS A 56 -3.96 24.71 -14.66
C CYS A 56 -5.06 24.17 -15.58
N ALA A 57 -5.91 23.31 -15.07
CA ALA A 57 -7.05 22.76 -15.80
C ALA A 57 -8.26 23.71 -15.77
N VAL A 58 -8.52 24.34 -14.60
CA VAL A 58 -9.52 25.39 -14.41
C VAL A 58 -8.91 26.46 -13.51
N PRO A 59 -8.77 27.71 -13.97
CA PRO A 59 -8.19 28.79 -13.18
C PRO A 59 -8.87 28.92 -11.81
N ASP A 60 -8.08 29.10 -10.76
CA ASP A 60 -8.48 29.24 -9.36
C ASP A 60 -9.18 28.02 -8.72
N GLU A 61 -9.48 26.97 -9.49
CA GLU A 61 -10.29 25.84 -9.03
C GLU A 61 -9.59 24.47 -9.15
N ARG A 62 -8.90 24.21 -10.27
CA ARG A 62 -8.38 22.86 -10.55
C ARG A 62 -7.02 22.86 -11.22
N TYR A 63 -6.09 22.15 -10.59
CA TYR A 63 -4.73 21.97 -11.07
C TYR A 63 -4.37 20.49 -11.07
N GLN A 64 -3.56 20.07 -12.05
CA GLN A 64 -3.16 18.68 -12.22
C GLN A 64 -1.64 18.58 -12.35
N VAL A 65 -1.06 17.57 -11.73
CA VAL A 65 0.37 17.29 -11.86
C VAL A 65 0.61 15.79 -11.94
N VAL A 66 1.57 15.41 -12.79
CA VAL A 66 2.02 14.02 -12.93
C VAL A 66 3.37 13.91 -12.24
N LEU A 67 3.48 12.97 -11.31
CA LEU A 67 4.62 12.79 -10.43
C LEU A 67 5.23 11.40 -10.60
N VAL A 68 6.53 11.30 -10.37
CA VAL A 68 7.22 10.01 -10.33
C VAL A 68 6.76 9.25 -9.07
N PRO A 69 6.33 7.98 -9.21
CA PRO A 69 5.90 7.17 -8.06
C PRO A 69 7.00 7.05 -7.02
N GLN A 70 6.74 7.54 -5.82
CA GLN A 70 7.65 7.46 -4.67
C GLN A 70 6.90 7.83 -3.40
N ARG A 71 7.43 7.41 -2.26
CA ARG A 71 6.92 7.86 -0.96
C ARG A 71 7.89 8.91 -0.40
N ASN A 72 7.37 10.12 -0.19
CA ASN A 72 8.17 11.22 0.33
C ASN A 72 7.26 12.25 0.99
N ASP A 73 7.85 13.22 1.69
CA ASP A 73 7.12 14.39 2.14
C ASP A 73 6.72 15.23 0.92
N MET A 74 5.44 15.50 0.77
CA MET A 74 4.88 16.27 -0.33
C MET A 74 4.56 17.68 0.14
N THR A 75 5.19 18.68 -0.46
CA THR A 75 4.87 20.08 -0.19
C THR A 75 4.08 20.67 -1.34
N VAL A 76 2.83 21.04 -1.07
CA VAL A 76 2.00 21.80 -2.01
C VAL A 76 2.22 23.27 -1.77
N ARG A 77 2.56 24.00 -2.82
CA ARG A 77 2.74 25.46 -2.80
C ARG A 77 1.74 26.11 -3.74
N ILE A 78 1.08 27.14 -3.26
CA ILE A 78 0.16 27.98 -4.04
C ILE A 78 0.58 29.43 -3.91
N ARG A 79 0.81 30.06 -5.05
CA ARG A 79 1.13 31.48 -5.15
C ARG A 79 -0.07 32.25 -5.70
N THR A 80 -0.40 33.35 -5.08
CA THR A 80 -1.44 34.27 -5.52
C THR A 80 -0.88 35.55 -6.13
N GLU A 81 -1.71 36.33 -6.83
CA GLU A 81 -1.29 37.52 -7.59
C GLU A 81 -0.65 38.60 -6.70
N ASP A 82 -1.00 38.66 -5.44
CA ASP A 82 -0.37 39.54 -4.44
C ASP A 82 1.06 39.12 -4.06
N GLY A 83 1.59 38.02 -4.66
CA GLY A 83 2.92 37.49 -4.44
C GLY A 83 3.07 36.68 -3.16
N VAL A 84 1.97 36.34 -2.49
CA VAL A 84 2.00 35.51 -1.26
C VAL A 84 2.09 34.05 -1.61
N ASP A 85 3.11 33.38 -1.07
CA ASP A 85 3.27 31.91 -1.12
C ASP A 85 2.60 31.26 0.09
N ARG A 86 1.72 30.33 -0.18
CA ARG A 86 1.10 29.46 0.83
C ARG A 86 1.59 28.04 0.63
N MET A 87 2.07 27.40 1.69
CA MET A 87 2.67 26.07 1.61
C MET A 87 2.14 25.16 2.71
N ARG A 88 1.93 23.89 2.34
CA ARG A 88 1.61 22.83 3.30
C ARG A 88 2.37 21.56 2.91
N THR A 89 2.92 20.88 3.92
CA THR A 89 3.59 19.60 3.74
C THR A 89 2.72 18.47 4.26
N ILE A 90 2.56 17.44 3.46
CA ILE A 90 1.94 16.16 3.81
C ILE A 90 3.08 15.17 4.00
N HIS A 91 3.22 14.64 5.20
CA HIS A 91 4.32 13.73 5.53
C HIS A 91 4.07 12.33 5.00
N GLY A 92 5.10 11.74 4.39
CA GLY A 92 5.07 10.35 3.93
C GLY A 92 4.04 10.05 2.84
N ALA A 93 3.71 11.03 1.98
CA ALA A 93 2.74 10.86 0.89
C ALA A 93 3.11 9.67 -0.01
N PRO A 94 2.27 8.61 -0.10
CA PRO A 94 2.55 7.42 -0.88
C PRO A 94 2.02 7.59 -2.30
N LEU A 95 2.86 8.03 -3.23
CA LEU A 95 2.48 8.09 -4.64
C LEU A 95 2.84 6.78 -5.34
N ALA A 96 1.85 6.02 -5.73
CA ALA A 96 2.01 4.77 -6.47
C ALA A 96 1.84 5.00 -7.99
N TYR A 97 2.48 4.16 -8.80
CA TYR A 97 2.34 4.27 -10.25
C TYR A 97 0.92 3.90 -10.71
N GLY A 98 0.43 4.60 -11.73
CA GLY A 98 -0.90 4.40 -12.30
C GLY A 98 -2.05 4.81 -11.39
N GLU A 99 -1.78 5.49 -10.28
CA GLU A 99 -2.78 5.96 -9.34
C GLU A 99 -3.07 7.45 -9.53
N SER A 100 -4.32 7.83 -9.36
CA SER A 100 -4.77 9.22 -9.33
C SER A 100 -5.23 9.59 -7.94
N TYR A 101 -4.72 10.69 -7.43
CA TYR A 101 -5.00 11.22 -6.10
C TYR A 101 -5.77 12.53 -6.22
N LYS A 102 -6.74 12.75 -5.34
CA LYS A 102 -7.44 14.03 -5.21
C LYS A 102 -7.03 14.74 -3.93
N LEU A 103 -6.63 15.98 -4.07
CA LEU A 103 -6.30 16.86 -2.97
C LEU A 103 -7.23 18.06 -2.99
N ARG A 104 -7.99 18.28 -1.93
CA ARG A 104 -8.80 19.48 -1.76
C ARG A 104 -8.09 20.48 -0.88
N VAL A 105 -8.04 21.70 -1.32
CA VAL A 105 -7.37 22.80 -0.66
C VAL A 105 -8.35 23.96 -0.49
N ALA A 106 -8.49 24.49 0.73
CA ALA A 106 -9.19 25.75 0.96
C ALA A 106 -8.17 26.86 1.23
N LEU A 107 -8.22 27.92 0.43
CA LEU A 107 -7.48 29.17 0.66
C LEU A 107 -8.41 30.20 1.30
N THR A 108 -8.09 30.61 2.51
CA THR A 108 -8.87 31.60 3.23
C THR A 108 -8.28 33.00 3.11
N SER A 109 -9.09 34.03 3.33
CA SER A 109 -8.66 35.44 3.24
C SER A 109 -7.65 35.85 4.30
N ASP A 110 -7.56 35.13 5.42
CA ASP A 110 -6.61 35.36 6.51
C ASP A 110 -5.28 34.64 6.32
N ALA A 111 -4.96 34.26 5.08
CA ALA A 111 -3.75 33.53 4.69
C ALA A 111 -3.62 32.11 5.27
N ARG A 112 -4.67 31.54 5.83
CA ARG A 112 -4.68 30.15 6.25
C ARG A 112 -4.84 29.26 5.04
N PHE A 113 -4.11 28.17 5.10
CA PHE A 113 -4.11 27.11 4.10
C PHE A 113 -4.68 25.86 4.77
N GLU A 114 -5.91 25.54 4.48
CA GLU A 114 -6.55 24.33 5.01
C GLU A 114 -6.54 23.25 3.93
N LEU A 115 -5.96 22.10 4.27
CA LEU A 115 -6.07 20.90 3.45
C LEU A 115 -7.26 20.09 3.97
N VAL A 116 -8.27 19.94 3.12
CA VAL A 116 -9.40 19.04 3.38
C VAL A 116 -9.24 17.85 2.43
N LEU A 117 -9.07 16.68 3.01
CA LEU A 117 -9.02 15.43 2.24
C LEU A 117 -10.45 14.94 2.07
N ASP A 118 -10.83 14.73 0.83
CA ASP A 118 -12.13 14.17 0.51
C ASP A 118 -11.98 12.78 -0.11
N GLY A 119 -12.73 11.84 0.46
CA GLY A 119 -12.66 10.42 0.15
C GLY A 119 -13.54 9.95 -1.00
N ASP A 120 -13.81 10.77 -2.01
CA ASP A 120 -14.58 10.32 -3.17
C ASP A 120 -13.72 10.26 -4.44
N ILE A 121 -13.73 9.07 -5.00
CA ILE A 121 -12.92 8.60 -6.10
C ILE A 121 -13.77 8.49 -7.35
N VAL A 122 -13.20 8.91 -8.47
CA VAL A 122 -13.71 8.56 -9.78
C VAL A 122 -12.58 8.07 -10.69
N ASP A 123 -12.62 6.76 -10.88
CA ASP A 123 -12.29 6.03 -12.11
C ASP A 123 -10.92 6.24 -12.78
N TRP A 124 -9.85 5.97 -11.99
CA TRP A 124 -8.51 5.60 -12.46
C TRP A 124 -7.82 4.81 -11.35
N GLY A 125 -8.24 3.60 -11.01
CA GLY A 125 -7.63 2.78 -9.95
C GLY A 125 -7.37 3.54 -8.63
N TYR A 126 -8.11 3.22 -7.63
CA TYR A 126 -8.18 3.90 -6.33
C TYR A 126 -6.88 3.83 -5.53
N ALA A 127 -6.27 4.95 -5.23
CA ALA A 127 -5.32 5.09 -4.14
C ALA A 127 -5.94 5.92 -3.01
N GLY A 128 -5.88 5.40 -1.81
CA GLY A 128 -6.50 5.96 -0.61
C GLY A 128 -6.11 7.41 -0.31
N SER A 129 -6.94 8.06 0.48
CA SER A 129 -6.74 9.44 0.93
C SER A 129 -5.40 9.63 1.64
N ILE A 130 -4.68 10.68 1.28
CA ILE A 130 -3.46 11.11 2.00
C ILE A 130 -3.90 11.95 3.19
N GLY A 131 -3.70 11.46 4.43
CA GLY A 131 -4.16 12.12 5.66
C GLY A 131 -3.16 13.12 6.25
N ASP A 132 -3.68 14.22 6.78
CA ASP A 132 -2.96 15.13 7.68
C ASP A 132 -3.25 14.70 9.14
N ASP A 133 -2.21 14.65 9.99
CA ASP A 133 -2.30 14.31 11.43
C ASP A 133 -2.86 15.47 12.28
N GLY A 134 -3.92 16.10 11.84
CA GLY A 134 -4.56 17.22 12.51
C GLY A 134 -5.94 16.89 13.05
N ASN A 135 -6.00 16.46 14.29
CA ASN A 135 -7.12 16.49 15.22
C ASN A 135 -8.36 17.31 14.75
N GLY A 136 -9.36 16.63 14.23
CA GLY A 136 -10.65 17.23 13.83
C GLY A 136 -11.80 16.26 14.07
N ASP A 137 -12.55 16.54 15.13
CA ASP A 137 -13.85 15.96 15.45
C ASP A 137 -14.82 16.08 14.25
N GLY A 138 -15.30 14.94 13.74
CA GLY A 138 -16.26 14.88 12.65
C GLY A 138 -17.17 13.67 12.77
N THR A 139 -18.28 13.84 13.49
CA THR A 139 -19.39 12.90 13.60
C THR A 139 -19.99 12.55 12.23
N GLY A 140 -19.77 11.32 11.78
CA GLY A 140 -20.49 10.68 10.68
C GLY A 140 -20.77 9.22 11.05
N GLY A 141 -22.04 8.89 11.32
CA GLY A 141 -22.46 7.62 11.86
C GLY A 141 -22.20 6.44 10.93
N GLY A 142 -21.34 5.55 11.38
CA GLY A 142 -21.20 4.17 10.95
C GLY A 142 -21.03 3.35 12.22
N GLU A 143 -21.69 2.22 12.31
CA GLU A 143 -21.75 1.33 13.47
C GLU A 143 -20.40 1.17 14.15
N GLY A 144 -20.33 1.58 15.42
CA GLY A 144 -19.11 1.56 16.22
C GLY A 144 -18.53 0.14 16.34
N SER A 145 -17.48 -0.11 15.61
CA SER A 145 -16.60 -1.24 15.90
C SER A 145 -15.85 -0.92 17.20
N ASP A 146 -15.94 -1.83 18.17
CA ASP A 146 -15.14 -1.77 19.40
C ASP A 146 -13.66 -1.56 19.03
N PRO A 147 -12.98 -0.52 19.57
CA PRO A 147 -11.55 -0.26 19.28
C PRO A 147 -10.64 -1.44 19.53
N SER A 148 -11.07 -2.44 20.31
CA SER A 148 -10.34 -3.69 20.58
C SER A 148 -10.34 -4.67 19.39
N THR A 149 -11.18 -4.43 18.35
CA THR A 149 -11.34 -5.33 17.21
C THR A 149 -10.79 -4.78 15.88
N VAL A 150 -10.13 -3.63 15.93
CA VAL A 150 -9.62 -2.93 14.76
C VAL A 150 -8.16 -2.53 14.95
N LEU A 151 -7.36 -2.72 13.93
CA LEU A 151 -5.96 -2.31 13.86
C LEU A 151 -5.78 -1.37 12.67
N THR A 152 -5.27 -0.18 12.92
CA THR A 152 -4.85 0.76 11.85
C THR A 152 -3.34 0.62 11.64
N TYR A 153 -2.92 0.40 10.41
CA TYR A 153 -1.52 0.28 10.03
C TYR A 153 -1.26 0.88 8.65
N GLU A 154 -0.38 1.86 8.59
CA GLU A 154 0.02 2.55 7.35
C GLU A 154 -1.19 3.06 6.51
N GLY A 155 -2.16 3.66 7.21
CA GLY A 155 -3.38 4.20 6.59
C GLY A 155 -4.46 3.17 6.27
N GLU A 156 -4.18 1.89 6.43
CA GLU A 156 -5.12 0.79 6.22
C GLU A 156 -5.72 0.30 7.54
N THR A 157 -6.98 -0.08 7.51
CA THR A 157 -7.69 -0.61 8.68
C THR A 157 -7.96 -2.10 8.51
N TYR A 158 -7.59 -2.90 9.51
CA TYR A 158 -7.76 -4.35 9.53
C TYR A 158 -8.63 -4.76 10.70
N ARG A 159 -9.59 -5.63 10.46
CA ARG A 159 -10.31 -6.29 11.56
C ARG A 159 -9.42 -7.31 12.22
N ILE A 160 -9.52 -7.41 13.54
CA ILE A 160 -8.79 -8.38 14.34
C ILE A 160 -9.76 -9.23 15.17
N GLU A 161 -9.42 -10.50 15.33
CA GLU A 161 -10.14 -11.44 16.17
C GLU A 161 -9.18 -12.20 17.07
N THR A 162 -9.64 -12.53 18.28
CA THR A 162 -8.89 -13.41 19.19
C THR A 162 -9.28 -14.85 18.93
N ILE A 163 -8.34 -15.62 18.40
CA ILE A 163 -8.54 -17.04 18.06
C ILE A 163 -7.47 -17.85 18.76
N ASN A 164 -7.86 -18.82 19.56
CA ASN A 164 -6.95 -19.65 20.40
C ASN A 164 -5.97 -18.81 21.27
N GLY A 165 -6.47 -17.71 21.83
CA GLY A 165 -5.68 -16.83 22.72
C GLY A 165 -4.70 -15.90 22.02
N LYS A 166 -4.67 -15.86 20.67
CA LYS A 166 -3.86 -14.95 19.86
C LYS A 166 -4.73 -13.99 19.08
N GLN A 167 -4.26 -12.76 18.90
CA GLN A 167 -4.93 -11.80 18.01
C GLN A 167 -4.48 -12.04 16.57
N TRP A 168 -5.45 -12.16 15.66
CA TRP A 168 -5.22 -12.37 14.24
C TRP A 168 -5.84 -11.25 13.41
N MET A 169 -5.13 -10.78 12.41
CA MET A 169 -5.80 -10.06 11.31
C MET A 169 -6.75 -11.02 10.62
N THR A 170 -8.01 -10.63 10.42
CA THR A 170 -8.98 -11.44 9.66
C THR A 170 -8.87 -11.22 8.15
N GLU A 171 -8.07 -10.24 7.76
CA GLU A 171 -7.80 -9.84 6.38
C GLU A 171 -6.33 -10.02 6.02
N ASN A 172 -6.04 -10.19 4.74
CA ASN A 172 -4.68 -10.21 4.25
C ASN A 172 -4.07 -8.80 4.29
N LEU A 173 -2.78 -8.70 4.55
CA LEU A 173 -2.06 -7.42 4.59
C LEU A 173 -2.11 -6.73 3.22
N ARG A 174 -2.38 -5.40 3.24
CA ARG A 174 -2.46 -4.53 2.05
C ARG A 174 -1.26 -3.58 1.93
N TYR A 175 -0.41 -3.54 2.94
CA TYR A 175 0.72 -2.63 3.03
C TYR A 175 1.81 -2.94 2.00
N ALA A 176 2.14 -1.96 1.16
CA ALA A 176 3.31 -2.01 0.28
C ALA A 176 4.50 -1.36 0.99
N PRO A 177 5.57 -2.11 1.34
CA PRO A 177 6.71 -1.55 2.05
C PRO A 177 7.38 -0.42 1.28
N VAL A 178 7.90 0.57 2.01
CA VAL A 178 8.64 1.69 1.41
C VAL A 178 9.79 1.18 0.56
N GLY A 179 9.84 1.63 -0.70
CA GLY A 179 10.86 1.21 -1.67
C GLY A 179 10.63 -0.15 -2.30
N ALA A 180 9.59 -0.89 -1.91
CA ALA A 180 9.20 -2.14 -2.57
C ALA A 180 8.63 -1.86 -3.97
N VAL A 181 8.95 -2.75 -4.90
CA VAL A 181 8.63 -2.60 -6.31
C VAL A 181 7.51 -3.56 -6.69
N PRO A 182 6.38 -3.06 -7.23
CA PRO A 182 5.33 -3.92 -7.77
C PRO A 182 5.88 -4.87 -8.83
N TYR A 183 5.35 -6.09 -8.86
CA TYR A 183 5.77 -7.20 -9.75
C TYR A 183 7.22 -7.69 -9.56
N ASP A 184 7.93 -7.15 -8.56
CA ASP A 184 9.22 -7.65 -8.10
C ASP A 184 9.16 -8.08 -6.63
N ASP A 185 8.75 -7.20 -5.73
CA ASP A 185 8.65 -7.44 -4.29
C ASP A 185 7.26 -7.91 -3.87
N TYR A 186 6.21 -7.43 -4.56
CA TYR A 186 4.81 -7.80 -4.33
C TYR A 186 4.00 -7.77 -5.62
N PHE A 187 2.82 -8.39 -5.59
CA PHE A 187 1.93 -8.55 -6.74
C PHE A 187 0.48 -8.29 -6.34
N TYR A 188 -0.34 -7.94 -7.34
CA TYR A 188 -1.77 -7.74 -7.16
C TYR A 188 -2.53 -9.04 -7.44
N PRO A 189 -3.47 -9.48 -6.59
CA PRO A 189 -4.35 -10.60 -6.93
C PRO A 189 -5.09 -10.35 -8.25
N ASN A 190 -5.23 -11.38 -9.08
CA ASN A 190 -5.80 -11.30 -10.43
C ASN A 190 -5.10 -10.32 -11.41
N ASP A 191 -3.91 -9.85 -11.07
CA ASP A 191 -3.25 -8.74 -11.78
C ASP A 191 -4.06 -7.43 -11.76
N GLU A 192 -4.92 -7.28 -10.75
CA GLU A 192 -5.85 -6.17 -10.60
C GLU A 192 -5.61 -5.46 -9.27
N ARG A 193 -5.23 -4.18 -9.30
CA ARG A 193 -5.05 -3.38 -8.09
C ARG A 193 -6.31 -3.26 -7.25
N ASN A 194 -7.46 -3.13 -7.90
CA ASN A 194 -8.75 -3.03 -7.22
C ASN A 194 -9.07 -4.26 -6.35
N SER A 195 -8.43 -5.39 -6.64
CA SER A 195 -8.53 -6.61 -5.82
C SER A 195 -7.84 -6.48 -4.46
N VAL A 196 -6.93 -5.53 -4.27
CA VAL A 196 -6.15 -5.37 -3.02
C VAL A 196 -7.05 -5.05 -1.84
N ALA A 197 -8.04 -4.19 -2.02
CA ALA A 197 -8.95 -3.80 -0.94
C ALA A 197 -9.65 -5.01 -0.29
N SER A 198 -10.00 -6.03 -1.07
CA SER A 198 -10.70 -7.23 -0.60
C SER A 198 -9.78 -8.44 -0.40
N LEU A 199 -8.70 -8.54 -1.16
CA LEU A 199 -7.84 -9.74 -1.20
C LEU A 199 -6.47 -9.55 -0.56
N GLY A 200 -6.02 -8.30 -0.33
CA GLY A 200 -4.68 -7.97 0.13
C GLY A 200 -3.63 -8.07 -0.99
N LEU A 201 -2.37 -7.86 -0.65
CA LEU A 201 -1.25 -8.04 -1.57
C LEU A 201 -0.67 -9.46 -1.50
N LEU A 202 0.03 -9.85 -2.56
CA LEU A 202 0.80 -11.09 -2.63
C LEU A 202 2.29 -10.71 -2.58
N TYR A 203 2.99 -11.10 -1.53
CA TYR A 203 4.39 -10.72 -1.30
C TYR A 203 5.35 -11.83 -1.69
N ARG A 204 6.54 -11.47 -2.19
CA ARG A 204 7.67 -12.38 -2.13
C ARG A 204 8.03 -12.67 -0.69
N TYR A 205 8.57 -13.85 -0.45
CA TYR A 205 8.91 -14.27 0.91
C TYR A 205 9.89 -13.29 1.58
N LYS A 206 10.95 -12.91 0.87
CA LYS A 206 11.94 -11.96 1.40
C LYS A 206 11.33 -10.63 1.79
N THR A 207 10.44 -10.10 0.97
CA THR A 207 9.72 -8.85 1.28
C THR A 207 8.90 -9.01 2.54
N ALA A 208 8.10 -10.08 2.63
CA ALA A 208 7.23 -10.34 3.79
C ALA A 208 8.00 -10.43 5.12
N VAL A 209 9.21 -11.01 5.10
CA VAL A 209 10.04 -11.15 6.31
C VAL A 209 10.99 -9.96 6.55
N GLY A 210 10.81 -8.84 5.83
CA GLY A 210 11.60 -7.61 6.03
C GLY A 210 13.02 -7.69 5.45
N GLY A 211 13.22 -8.45 4.38
CA GLY A 211 14.49 -8.56 3.65
C GLY A 211 15.53 -9.49 4.28
N LYS A 212 15.36 -9.88 5.55
CA LYS A 212 16.29 -10.76 6.25
C LYS A 212 15.67 -12.13 6.53
N LEU A 213 16.16 -13.15 5.84
CA LEU A 213 15.65 -14.51 6.01
C LEU A 213 15.84 -15.00 7.45
N PRO A 214 14.81 -15.61 8.06
CA PRO A 214 14.96 -16.30 9.35
C PRO A 214 15.95 -17.44 9.22
N LYS A 215 16.66 -17.75 10.32
CA LYS A 215 17.54 -18.92 10.36
C LYS A 215 16.70 -20.21 10.32
N PRO A 216 17.19 -21.26 9.63
CA PRO A 216 16.52 -22.56 9.63
C PRO A 216 16.24 -23.04 11.06
N ASN A 217 15.05 -23.60 11.27
CA ASN A 217 14.60 -24.14 12.55
C ASN A 217 14.68 -23.12 13.72
N SER A 218 14.69 -21.82 13.42
CA SER A 218 14.72 -20.78 14.44
C SER A 218 13.35 -20.63 15.11
N THR A 219 13.37 -20.41 16.42
CA THR A 219 12.21 -19.98 17.21
C THR A 219 12.12 -18.45 17.34
N THR A 220 13.03 -17.73 16.68
CA THR A 220 13.06 -16.26 16.73
C THR A 220 11.81 -15.68 16.08
N VAL A 221 11.17 -14.77 16.81
CA VAL A 221 10.04 -14.00 16.30
C VAL A 221 10.47 -13.16 15.09
N VAL A 222 9.69 -13.21 14.02
CA VAL A 222 9.92 -12.46 12.79
C VAL A 222 8.82 -11.42 12.64
N GLN A 223 9.11 -10.16 12.91
CA GLN A 223 8.16 -9.08 12.67
C GLN A 223 7.89 -8.94 11.16
N GLY A 224 8.95 -8.92 10.34
CA GLY A 224 8.82 -8.70 8.91
C GLY A 224 8.21 -7.34 8.61
N ILE A 225 7.24 -7.32 7.69
CA ILE A 225 6.46 -6.13 7.34
C ILE A 225 5.15 -6.01 8.14
N CYS A 226 5.00 -6.77 9.21
CA CYS A 226 3.86 -6.65 10.11
C CYS A 226 3.98 -5.40 11.00
N PRO A 227 2.87 -4.83 11.48
CA PRO A 227 2.87 -3.70 12.40
C PRO A 227 3.67 -3.95 13.68
N ASP A 228 4.04 -2.88 14.37
CA ASP A 228 4.72 -2.99 15.68
C ASP A 228 3.89 -3.81 16.67
N GLY A 229 4.54 -4.75 17.33
CA GLY A 229 3.91 -5.71 18.22
C GLY A 229 3.16 -6.85 17.53
N TRP A 230 3.14 -6.88 16.19
CA TRP A 230 2.64 -7.97 15.35
C TRP A 230 3.80 -8.68 14.66
N ARG A 231 3.55 -9.87 14.14
CA ARG A 231 4.60 -10.68 13.51
C ARG A 231 4.06 -11.59 12.42
N VAL A 232 4.95 -12.08 11.60
CA VAL A 232 4.68 -13.15 10.65
C VAL A 232 4.41 -14.45 11.43
N PRO A 233 3.28 -15.14 11.22
CA PRO A 233 2.96 -16.38 11.94
C PRO A 233 3.92 -17.51 11.58
N THR A 234 4.10 -18.45 12.48
CA THR A 234 4.75 -19.74 12.17
C THR A 234 3.82 -20.65 11.36
N SER A 235 4.38 -21.67 10.72
CA SER A 235 3.56 -22.66 10.00
C SER A 235 2.65 -23.49 10.92
N ALA A 236 3.08 -23.71 12.15
CA ALA A 236 2.25 -24.38 13.17
C ALA A 236 1.02 -23.54 13.53
N GLU A 237 1.21 -22.24 13.78
CA GLU A 237 0.10 -21.32 14.08
C GLU A 237 -0.88 -21.18 12.93
N LEU A 238 -0.40 -21.14 11.68
CA LEU A 238 -1.28 -21.14 10.52
C LEU A 238 -2.07 -22.45 10.40
N ALA A 239 -1.47 -23.59 10.72
CA ALA A 239 -2.16 -24.88 10.73
C ALA A 239 -3.23 -24.93 11.83
N GLU A 240 -2.92 -24.46 13.04
CA GLU A 240 -3.86 -24.36 14.16
C GLU A 240 -5.03 -23.42 13.82
N LEU A 241 -4.73 -22.24 13.23
CA LEU A 241 -5.77 -21.32 12.75
C LEU A 241 -6.70 -22.01 11.75
N ALA A 242 -6.12 -22.64 10.72
CA ALA A 242 -6.89 -23.28 9.66
C ALA A 242 -7.71 -24.49 10.13
N ALA A 243 -7.40 -25.04 11.30
CA ALA A 243 -8.15 -26.15 11.90
C ALA A 243 -9.43 -25.68 12.61
N VAL A 244 -9.52 -24.41 12.99
CA VAL A 244 -10.63 -23.89 13.82
C VAL A 244 -11.50 -22.86 13.13
N VAL A 245 -10.98 -22.18 12.09
CA VAL A 245 -11.77 -21.19 11.34
C VAL A 245 -12.44 -21.80 10.10
N PRO A 246 -13.60 -21.27 9.68
CA PRO A 246 -14.23 -21.71 8.44
C PRO A 246 -13.38 -21.33 7.22
N ARG A 247 -13.59 -22.01 6.11
CA ARG A 247 -12.77 -21.86 4.90
C ARG A 247 -12.83 -20.47 4.27
N ASP A 248 -13.96 -19.82 4.33
CA ASP A 248 -14.21 -18.47 3.83
C ASP A 248 -13.56 -17.36 4.68
N PHE A 249 -13.05 -17.71 5.86
CA PHE A 249 -12.15 -16.83 6.62
C PHE A 249 -10.93 -16.42 5.80
N PHE A 250 -10.48 -17.25 4.86
CA PHE A 250 -9.32 -16.98 4.01
C PHE A 250 -9.76 -16.42 2.66
N ALA A 251 -9.38 -15.16 2.39
CA ALA A 251 -9.62 -14.52 1.11
C ALA A 251 -8.98 -15.30 -0.06
N LYS A 252 -9.69 -15.46 -1.17
CA LYS A 252 -9.25 -16.21 -2.35
C LYS A 252 -8.27 -15.39 -3.21
N ALA A 253 -7.20 -14.91 -2.61
CA ALA A 253 -6.22 -14.06 -3.26
C ALA A 253 -5.32 -14.76 -4.29
N GLY A 254 -5.31 -16.09 -4.33
CA GLY A 254 -4.45 -16.83 -5.24
C GLY A 254 -2.96 -16.76 -4.84
N TYR A 255 -2.10 -16.85 -5.84
CA TYR A 255 -0.66 -16.68 -5.70
C TYR A 255 -0.05 -16.34 -7.07
N TYR A 256 1.11 -15.68 -7.06
CA TYR A 256 1.95 -15.52 -8.23
C TYR A 256 3.07 -16.56 -8.23
N GLN A 257 3.35 -17.11 -9.39
CA GLN A 257 4.54 -17.92 -9.62
C GLN A 257 5.48 -17.13 -10.51
N PRO A 258 6.52 -16.48 -9.94
CA PRO A 258 7.58 -15.90 -10.74
C PRO A 258 8.29 -17.05 -11.46
N LEU A 259 8.46 -16.94 -12.77
CA LEU A 259 9.22 -17.89 -13.53
C LEU A 259 10.70 -17.53 -13.42
N ASP A 260 11.56 -18.54 -13.20
CA ASP A 260 13.02 -18.37 -13.00
C ASP A 260 13.75 -17.93 -14.28
N ASP A 261 13.06 -17.91 -15.43
CA ASP A 261 13.59 -17.48 -16.72
C ASP A 261 12.98 -16.16 -17.15
N TYR A 262 13.83 -15.24 -17.58
CA TYR A 262 13.54 -13.87 -18.01
C TYR A 262 12.57 -13.73 -19.19
N ASP A 263 12.10 -14.83 -19.77
CA ASP A 263 11.34 -14.83 -21.01
C ASP A 263 9.80 -14.92 -20.85
N TYR A 264 9.27 -15.08 -19.60
CA TYR A 264 7.83 -15.18 -19.39
C TYR A 264 7.38 -14.28 -18.24
N PRO A 265 6.24 -13.54 -18.41
CA PRO A 265 5.66 -12.77 -17.32
C PRO A 265 5.25 -13.69 -16.15
N PRO A 266 5.31 -13.20 -14.91
CA PRO A 266 4.83 -13.96 -13.76
C PRO A 266 3.37 -14.40 -13.97
N VAL A 267 3.07 -15.66 -13.63
CA VAL A 267 1.74 -16.23 -13.84
C VAL A 267 0.94 -16.17 -12.54
N PHE A 268 -0.19 -15.47 -12.59
CA PHE A 268 -1.18 -15.51 -11.52
C PHE A 268 -1.96 -16.83 -11.56
N ASN A 269 -2.22 -17.39 -10.38
CA ASN A 269 -2.98 -18.64 -10.25
C ASN A 269 -3.98 -18.55 -9.09
N SER A 270 -5.26 -18.62 -9.40
CA SER A 270 -6.36 -18.55 -8.44
C SER A 270 -6.78 -19.91 -7.86
N SER A 271 -6.21 -21.03 -8.36
CA SER A 271 -6.64 -22.38 -7.96
C SER A 271 -6.30 -22.75 -6.52
N LYS A 272 -5.35 -22.05 -5.92
CA LYS A 272 -4.86 -22.30 -4.56
C LYS A 272 -4.61 -20.97 -3.86
N ILE A 273 -4.70 -20.98 -2.54
CA ILE A 273 -4.32 -19.86 -1.68
C ILE A 273 -3.07 -20.30 -0.93
N TYR A 274 -2.09 -19.40 -0.83
CA TYR A 274 -0.91 -19.57 0.00
C TYR A 274 -0.81 -18.41 1.00
N LEU A 275 -0.53 -18.75 2.27
CA LEU A 275 -0.17 -17.77 3.29
C LEU A 275 1.26 -18.01 3.75
N ILE A 276 2.02 -16.92 3.85
CA ILE A 276 3.40 -16.91 4.26
C ILE A 276 3.51 -17.25 5.74
N SER A 277 4.48 -18.11 6.10
CA SER A 277 4.89 -18.33 7.49
C SER A 277 6.35 -17.92 7.70
N SER A 278 6.73 -17.67 8.94
CA SER A 278 8.13 -17.38 9.32
C SER A 278 9.01 -18.63 9.39
N THR A 279 8.45 -19.82 9.16
CA THR A 279 9.15 -21.09 9.37
C THR A 279 10.03 -21.44 8.18
N VAL A 280 11.34 -21.53 8.42
CA VAL A 280 12.36 -21.97 7.46
C VAL A 280 12.87 -23.36 7.87
N LEU A 281 12.93 -24.29 6.94
CA LEU A 281 13.40 -25.66 7.13
C LEU A 281 14.94 -25.76 7.08
N SER A 282 15.50 -26.86 7.56
CA SER A 282 16.94 -27.12 7.56
C SER A 282 17.58 -27.12 6.15
N ASP A 283 16.81 -27.41 5.11
CA ASP A 283 17.23 -27.38 3.72
C ASP A 283 17.05 -26.00 3.04
N GLY A 284 16.66 -24.97 3.81
CA GLY A 284 16.48 -23.60 3.35
C GLY A 284 15.14 -23.34 2.66
N ARG A 285 14.27 -24.35 2.50
CA ARG A 285 12.90 -24.12 2.04
C ARG A 285 12.07 -23.42 3.10
N VAL A 286 11.03 -22.73 2.66
CA VAL A 286 10.11 -21.99 3.53
C VAL A 286 8.72 -22.63 3.50
N ASN A 287 8.06 -22.64 4.65
CA ASN A 287 6.73 -23.19 4.78
C ASN A 287 5.66 -22.15 4.48
N TYR A 288 4.62 -22.59 3.79
CA TYR A 288 3.38 -21.86 3.55
C TYR A 288 2.20 -22.68 4.02
N LEU A 289 1.15 -22.03 4.53
CA LEU A 289 -0.15 -22.67 4.57
C LEU A 289 -0.72 -22.70 3.15
N ARG A 290 -1.03 -23.88 2.63
CA ARG A 290 -1.66 -24.05 1.32
C ARG A 290 -3.10 -24.49 1.48
N LEU A 291 -3.99 -23.82 0.80
CA LEU A 291 -5.41 -24.11 0.76
C LEU A 291 -5.83 -24.37 -0.69
N GLN A 292 -6.44 -25.53 -0.96
CA GLN A 292 -6.88 -25.93 -2.30
C GLN A 292 -8.30 -26.50 -2.27
N GLY A 293 -9.18 -25.96 -3.11
CA GLY A 293 -10.59 -26.35 -3.12
C GLY A 293 -11.26 -26.17 -1.75
N THR A 294 -12.23 -26.99 -1.45
CA THR A 294 -13.00 -26.92 -0.19
C THR A 294 -12.42 -27.77 0.94
N SER A 295 -11.56 -28.71 0.65
CA SER A 295 -11.17 -29.76 1.62
C SER A 295 -9.68 -29.91 1.89
N THR A 296 -8.80 -29.37 1.05
CA THR A 296 -7.36 -29.58 1.24
C THR A 296 -6.68 -28.38 1.89
N THR A 297 -6.23 -28.58 3.12
CA THR A 297 -5.39 -27.64 3.88
C THR A 297 -4.12 -28.36 4.29
N ASN A 298 -2.96 -27.84 3.95
CA ASN A 298 -1.68 -28.41 4.39
C ASN A 298 -0.56 -27.37 4.43
N ILE A 299 0.51 -27.70 5.17
CA ILE A 299 1.76 -26.97 5.10
C ILE A 299 2.56 -27.46 3.91
N HIS A 300 2.99 -26.51 3.07
CA HIS A 300 3.70 -26.80 1.84
C HIS A 300 5.05 -26.06 1.83
N ALA A 301 6.13 -26.82 1.71
CA ALA A 301 7.49 -26.29 1.68
C ALA A 301 7.93 -26.00 0.24
N LEU A 302 8.38 -24.77 0.00
CA LEU A 302 8.86 -24.31 -1.31
C LEU A 302 10.22 -23.61 -1.17
N PRO A 303 11.04 -23.56 -2.22
CA PRO A 303 12.20 -22.66 -2.26
C PRO A 303 11.81 -21.23 -1.96
N VAL A 304 12.74 -20.46 -1.37
CA VAL A 304 12.55 -19.02 -1.11
C VAL A 304 12.18 -18.30 -2.42
N ASP A 305 11.19 -17.41 -2.34
CA ASP A 305 10.71 -16.61 -3.47
C ASP A 305 10.20 -17.41 -4.69
N ARG A 306 9.92 -18.72 -4.51
CA ARG A 306 9.32 -19.55 -5.57
C ARG A 306 7.92 -19.08 -5.96
N ILE A 307 7.21 -18.50 -5.00
CA ILE A 307 5.88 -17.89 -5.19
C ILE A 307 5.80 -16.55 -4.44
N ALA A 308 4.89 -15.69 -4.89
CA ALA A 308 4.40 -14.62 -4.07
C ALA A 308 3.03 -15.00 -3.49
N ALA A 309 2.81 -14.73 -2.21
CA ALA A 309 1.68 -15.21 -1.45
C ALA A 309 1.16 -14.17 -0.45
N SER A 310 -0.03 -14.37 0.07
CA SER A 310 -0.65 -13.49 1.07
C SER A 310 0.08 -13.55 2.42
N LEU A 311 0.01 -12.47 3.17
CA LEU A 311 0.46 -12.39 4.55
C LEU A 311 -0.71 -11.98 5.45
N ARG A 312 -0.85 -12.64 6.59
CA ARG A 312 -1.67 -12.23 7.74
C ARG A 312 -0.81 -12.17 8.96
N CYS A 313 -0.86 -11.07 9.67
CA CYS A 313 -0.06 -10.91 10.88
C CYS A 313 -0.82 -11.44 12.10
N VAL A 314 -0.05 -11.89 13.10
CA VAL A 314 -0.52 -12.41 14.38
C VAL A 314 0.18 -11.67 15.50
N LYS A 315 -0.51 -11.53 16.63
CA LYS A 315 0.02 -10.99 17.90
C LYS A 315 -0.33 -11.94 19.04
N ASP A 316 0.64 -12.14 19.94
CA ASP A 316 0.48 -12.98 21.14
C ASP A 316 -0.41 -12.35 22.19
#